data_38264648c6b975f911064a1b96cfb707
#
_entry.id   38264648c6b975f911064a1b96cfb707
#
_cell.length_a   1.000
_cell.length_b   1.000
_cell.length_c   1.000
_cell.angle_alpha   90.00
_cell.angle_beta   90.00
_cell.angle_gamma   90.00
#
_symmetry.space_group_name_H-M   'P 1'
#
loop_
_entity.id
_entity.type
_entity.pdbx_description
1 polymer ?
#
loop_
_entity_poly.entity_id
_entity_poly.type
_entity_poly.pdbx_seq_one_letter_code
_entity_poly.pdbx_strand_id
1 'polypeptide(L)'
;MKNILYLYADLPHELTVTYTQVLKEHNSKKILVHFEQPTDYGFKEARYSLPNFKELYNYNFTKSETLRNLEFLKQNAESIIKHSEIKSRE
;
A
#
# COMPACT_ATOMS: atom_id res chain seq x y z
N MET A 1 8.39 13.27 -9.27
CA MET A 1 7.25 13.88 -8.57
C MET A 1 6.69 12.87 -7.56
N LYS A 2 6.43 13.31 -6.35
CA LYS A 2 5.85 12.41 -5.34
C LYS A 2 4.36 12.27 -5.55
N ASN A 3 3.86 11.05 -5.43
CA ASN A 3 2.43 10.80 -5.48
C ASN A 3 1.80 11.09 -4.13
N ILE A 4 0.59 11.62 -4.14
CA ILE A 4 -0.18 11.82 -2.91
C ILE A 4 -0.61 10.44 -2.40
N LEU A 5 -0.45 10.24 -1.10
CA LEU A 5 -0.92 9.01 -0.44
C LEU A 5 -2.20 9.30 0.32
N TYR A 6 -3.21 8.49 0.08
CA TYR A 6 -4.51 8.59 0.74
C TYR A 6 -4.62 7.48 1.78
N LEU A 7 -5.19 7.81 2.94
CA LEU A 7 -5.37 6.82 4.00
C LEU A 7 -6.42 5.80 3.61
N TYR A 8 -6.07 4.52 3.71
CA TYR A 8 -7.02 3.43 3.55
C TYR A 8 -7.46 2.87 4.91
N ALA A 9 -6.51 2.59 5.78
CA ALA A 9 -6.81 1.99 7.08
C ALA A 9 -5.73 2.31 8.10
N ASP A 10 -6.17 2.51 9.34
CA ASP A 10 -5.31 2.51 10.53
C ASP A 10 -5.56 1.20 11.26
N LEU A 11 -4.54 0.38 11.37
CA LEU A 11 -4.64 -0.94 11.97
C LEU A 11 -3.95 -0.95 13.34
N PRO A 12 -4.16 -2.00 14.15
CA PRO A 12 -3.51 -2.09 15.46
C PRO A 12 -2.00 -1.92 15.37
N HIS A 13 -1.41 -1.42 16.47
CA HIS A 13 0.03 -1.17 16.61
C HIS A 13 0.54 -0.09 15.65
N GLU A 14 -0.33 0.88 15.34
CA GLU A 14 0.00 2.04 14.52
C GLU A 14 0.43 1.66 13.09
N LEU A 15 -0.07 0.54 12.58
CA LEU A 15 0.17 0.14 11.20
C LEU A 15 -0.78 0.93 10.30
N THR A 16 -0.23 1.75 9.44
CA THR A 16 -1.00 2.60 8.52
C THR A 16 -0.90 2.07 7.11
N VAL A 17 -2.03 2.00 6.43
CA VAL A 17 -2.10 1.56 5.03
C VAL A 17 -2.60 2.73 4.19
N THR A 18 -1.81 3.12 3.20
CA THR A 18 -2.14 4.22 2.30
C THR A 18 -2.05 3.75 0.85
N TYR A 19 -2.65 4.52 -0.05
CA TYR A 19 -2.66 4.17 -1.47
C TYR A 19 -2.56 5.42 -2.35
N THR A 20 -2.17 5.22 -3.60
CA THR A 20 -2.06 6.30 -4.58
C THR A 20 -3.30 6.33 -5.48
N GLN A 21 -3.43 7.39 -6.24
CA GLN A 21 -4.33 7.40 -7.39
C GLN A 21 -3.86 6.35 -8.40
N VAL A 22 -4.70 6.09 -9.39
CA VAL A 22 -4.32 5.19 -10.49
C VAL A 22 -3.16 5.84 -11.26
N LEU A 23 -2.07 5.12 -11.38
CA LEU A 23 -0.88 5.56 -12.10
C LEU A 23 -0.87 4.89 -13.46
N LYS A 24 -0.71 5.69 -14.51
CA LYS A 24 -0.62 5.18 -15.87
C LYS A 24 0.82 5.20 -16.30
N GLU A 25 1.30 4.06 -16.76
CA GLU A 25 2.69 3.93 -17.20
C GLU A 25 2.70 3.08 -18.47
N HIS A 26 3.12 3.69 -19.57
CA HIS A 26 3.01 3.06 -20.89
C HIS A 26 1.55 2.70 -21.17
N ASN A 27 1.24 1.45 -21.39
CA ASN A 27 -0.12 1.00 -21.65
C ASN A 27 -0.74 0.26 -20.45
N SER A 28 -0.11 0.37 -19.28
CA SER A 28 -0.59 -0.31 -18.08
C SER A 28 -1.00 0.68 -17.01
N LYS A 29 -1.84 0.21 -16.10
CA LYS A 29 -2.28 0.97 -14.93
C LYS A 29 -1.84 0.23 -13.68
N LYS A 30 -1.43 0.97 -12.68
CA LYS A 30 -1.07 0.39 -11.39
C LYS A 30 -1.47 1.32 -10.26
N ILE A 31 -1.59 0.77 -9.08
CA ILE A 31 -1.87 1.48 -7.85
C ILE A 31 -0.79 1.03 -6.86
N LEU A 32 -0.20 1.98 -6.16
CA LEU A 32 0.78 1.66 -5.14
C LEU A 32 0.11 1.67 -3.78
N VAL A 33 0.38 0.66 -2.97
CA VAL A 33 -0.13 0.54 -1.60
C VAL A 33 1.06 0.52 -0.67
N HIS A 34 1.03 1.39 0.33
CA HIS A 34 2.13 1.62 1.25
C HIS A 34 1.73 1.20 2.65
N PHE A 35 2.56 0.39 3.29
CA PHE A 35 2.43 -0.01 4.69
C PHE A 35 3.53 0.68 5.49
N GLU A 36 3.15 1.31 6.59
CA GLU A 36 4.12 1.98 7.46
C GLU A 36 3.78 1.74 8.91
N GLN A 37 4.79 1.47 9.73
CA GLN A 37 4.61 1.24 11.15
C GLN A 37 5.81 1.83 11.90
N PRO A 38 5.57 2.71 12.88
CA PRO A 38 6.68 3.26 13.67
C PRO A 38 7.25 2.21 14.62
N THR A 39 8.53 2.37 14.92
CA THR A 39 9.24 1.58 15.92
C THR A 39 9.91 2.54 16.90
N ASP A 40 10.51 2.01 17.97
CA ASP A 40 11.18 2.84 18.96
C ASP A 40 12.35 3.64 18.37
N TYR A 41 12.96 3.15 17.31
CA TYR A 41 14.15 3.76 16.72
C TYR A 41 14.00 4.10 15.25
N GLY A 42 12.79 4.17 14.76
CA GLY A 42 12.55 4.48 13.35
C GLY A 42 11.21 3.98 12.89
N PHE A 43 11.19 3.27 11.77
CA PHE A 43 9.95 2.77 11.21
C PHE A 43 10.20 1.55 10.33
N LYS A 44 9.11 0.83 10.07
CA LYS A 44 9.06 -0.23 9.06
C LYS A 44 8.20 0.27 7.92
N GLU A 45 8.57 -0.04 6.70
CA GLU A 45 7.72 0.32 5.57
C GLU A 45 7.86 -0.68 4.43
N ALA A 46 6.78 -0.85 3.69
CA ALA A 46 6.77 -1.71 2.51
C ALA A 46 5.82 -1.12 1.49
N ARG A 47 6.08 -1.39 0.23
CA ARG A 47 5.25 -0.90 -0.86
C ARG A 47 5.01 -2.01 -1.86
N TYR A 48 3.75 -2.11 -2.29
CA TYR A 48 3.30 -3.10 -3.25
C TYR A 48 2.55 -2.43 -4.37
N SER A 49 2.58 -3.02 -5.56
CA SER A 49 1.75 -2.55 -6.65
C SER A 49 0.56 -3.49 -6.85
N LEU A 50 -0.57 -2.91 -7.24
CA LEU A 50 -1.76 -3.65 -7.64
C LEU A 50 -2.01 -3.36 -9.11
N PRO A 51 -2.59 -4.29 -9.86
CA PRO A 51 -3.22 -5.53 -9.42
C PRO A 51 -2.29 -6.74 -9.32
N ASN A 52 -1.00 -6.60 -9.62
CA ASN A 52 -0.09 -7.74 -9.73
C ASN A 52 0.54 -8.18 -8.41
N PHE A 53 0.29 -7.49 -7.30
CA PHE A 53 0.83 -7.80 -5.97
C PHE A 53 2.37 -7.84 -5.94
N LYS A 54 3.01 -7.00 -6.74
CA LYS A 54 4.46 -6.96 -6.77
C LYS A 54 5.00 -6.16 -5.59
N GLU A 55 5.92 -6.75 -4.83
CA GLU A 55 6.61 -6.04 -3.76
C GLU A 55 7.68 -5.15 -4.37
N LEU A 56 7.57 -3.84 -4.14
CA LEU A 56 8.56 -2.89 -4.65
C LEU A 56 9.71 -2.72 -3.68
N TYR A 57 9.40 -2.72 -2.38
CA TYR A 57 10.41 -2.78 -1.33
C TYR A 57 9.76 -3.18 -0.02
N ASN A 58 10.59 -3.65 0.90
CA ASN A 58 10.17 -4.05 2.24
C ASN A 58 11.31 -3.71 3.19
N TYR A 59 11.13 -2.68 3.99
CA TYR A 59 12.12 -2.21 4.93
C TYR A 59 11.71 -2.58 6.35
N ASN A 60 12.44 -3.51 6.96
CA ASN A 60 12.33 -3.89 8.37
C ASN A 60 11.11 -4.69 8.82
N PHE A 61 10.14 -4.98 7.98
CA PHE A 61 9.10 -5.93 8.37
C PHE A 61 9.69 -7.34 8.42
N THR A 62 9.35 -8.07 9.48
CA THR A 62 9.75 -9.48 9.58
C THR A 62 8.98 -10.30 8.55
N LYS A 63 9.40 -11.57 8.39
CA LYS A 63 8.71 -12.48 7.47
C LYS A 63 7.24 -12.65 7.85
N SER A 64 6.95 -12.86 9.13
CA SER A 64 5.57 -13.03 9.58
C SER A 64 4.75 -11.75 9.42
N GLU A 65 5.36 -10.60 9.66
CA GLU A 65 4.69 -9.32 9.44
C GLU A 65 4.41 -9.08 7.95
N THR A 66 5.34 -9.46 7.11
CA THR A 66 5.17 -9.37 5.64
C THR A 66 3.99 -10.24 5.18
N LEU A 67 3.89 -11.46 5.70
CA LEU A 67 2.78 -12.34 5.36
C LEU A 67 1.45 -11.76 5.82
N ARG A 68 1.41 -11.14 7.01
CA ARG A 68 0.23 -10.46 7.53
C ARG A 68 -0.17 -9.29 6.60
N ASN A 69 0.80 -8.50 6.17
CA ASN A 69 0.56 -7.37 5.27
C ASN A 69 0.01 -7.86 3.92
N LEU A 70 0.58 -8.94 3.37
CA LEU A 70 0.12 -9.51 2.11
C LEU A 70 -1.29 -10.07 2.23
N GLU A 71 -1.60 -10.71 3.34
CA GLU A 71 -2.96 -11.22 3.59
C GLU A 71 -3.97 -10.09 3.62
N PHE A 72 -3.66 -9.02 4.33
CA PHE A 72 -4.50 -7.82 4.34
C PHE A 72 -4.67 -7.25 2.94
N LEU A 73 -3.58 -7.16 2.20
CA LEU A 73 -3.61 -6.61 0.84
C LEU A 73 -4.51 -7.45 -0.07
N LYS A 74 -4.41 -8.78 0.00
CA LYS A 74 -5.24 -9.67 -0.80
C LYS A 74 -6.72 -9.52 -0.45
N GLN A 75 -7.04 -9.42 0.83
CA GLN A 75 -8.43 -9.30 1.28
C GLN A 75 -9.03 -7.95 0.91
N ASN A 76 -8.22 -6.93 0.73
CA ASN A 76 -8.70 -5.56 0.52
C ASN A 76 -8.37 -5.00 -0.86
N ALA A 77 -7.77 -5.78 -1.74
CA ALA A 77 -7.29 -5.29 -3.03
C ALA A 77 -8.40 -4.65 -3.87
N GLU A 78 -9.55 -5.30 -3.99
CA GLU A 78 -10.66 -4.74 -4.77
C GLU A 78 -11.15 -3.42 -4.21
N SER A 79 -11.26 -3.34 -2.89
CA SER A 79 -11.71 -2.13 -2.20
C SER A 79 -10.70 -1.00 -2.41
N ILE A 80 -9.41 -1.29 -2.28
CA ILE A 80 -8.35 -0.31 -2.49
C ILE A 80 -8.38 0.22 -3.92
N ILE A 81 -8.53 -0.68 -4.90
CA ILE A 81 -8.61 -0.29 -6.30
C ILE A 81 -9.80 0.64 -6.54
N LYS A 82 -10.96 0.32 -5.98
CA LYS A 82 -12.14 1.18 -6.11
C LYS A 82 -11.92 2.55 -5.49
N HIS A 83 -11.33 2.61 -4.31
CA HIS A 83 -11.01 3.89 -3.67
C HIS A 83 -10.04 4.70 -4.52
N SER A 84 -9.02 4.06 -5.07
CA SER A 84 -8.04 4.72 -5.92
C SER A 84 -8.68 5.28 -7.19
N GLU A 85 -9.59 4.51 -7.80
CA GLU A 85 -10.33 4.97 -8.99
C GLU A 85 -11.18 6.20 -8.70
N ILE A 86 -11.84 6.20 -7.53
CA ILE A 86 -12.64 7.36 -7.11
C ILE A 86 -11.73 8.59 -6.94
N LYS A 87 -10.60 8.44 -6.27
CA LYS A 87 -9.65 9.54 -6.08
C LYS A 87 -9.11 10.04 -7.42
N SER A 88 -8.95 9.16 -8.39
CA SER A 88 -8.45 9.54 -9.72
C SER A 88 -9.44 10.39 -10.50
N ARG A 89 -10.72 10.38 -10.11
CA ARG A 89 -11.77 11.15 -10.77
C ARG A 89 -12.08 12.48 -10.07
N GLU A 90 -11.49 12.72 -8.91
CA GLU A 90 -11.67 13.94 -8.15
C GLU A 90 -10.85 15.10 -8.69
#